data_c1f655fafca7190431414e3b94be2383
#
_entry.id   c1f655fafca7190431414e3b94be2383
#
_cell.length_a   1.000
_cell.length_b   1.000
_cell.length_c   1.000
_cell.angle_alpha   90.00
_cell.angle_beta   90.00
_cell.angle_gamma   90.00
#
_symmetry.space_group_name_H-M   'P 1'
#
loop_
_entity.id
_entity.type
_entity.pdbx_description
1 polymer ?
#
loop_
_entity_poly.entity_id
_entity_poly.type
_entity_poly.pdbx_seq_one_letter_code
_entity_poly.pdbx_strand_id
1 'polypeptide(L)'
;MPTAITADTKGYDPIKHKEFYPKGTKITYEFPAKGERGPVKVVWYDGDYSIPRPDELKVENRKVVGTGAVVIGDKGKIMHGSHGAGGCRIIPEAKMKEFGRPDQKIPRVRGGHQKDWLEAVRNNQPAGSPFEYGGALSEIGLLGMIAIQRTWGEDSTGRTGIRLEWDAKAMKFTNDEAANKLVDPPYRTGWKL
;
A
#
# COMPACT_ATOMS: atom_id res chain seq x y z
N MET A 1 5.30 8.93 -6.41
CA MET A 1 4.28 8.98 -5.33
C MET A 1 2.90 8.90 -5.95
N PRO A 2 1.84 8.52 -5.20
CA PRO A 2 0.47 8.59 -5.69
C PRO A 2 0.07 10.05 -5.92
N THR A 3 -0.84 10.30 -6.85
CA THR A 3 -1.42 11.63 -7.11
C THR A 3 -2.81 11.79 -6.50
N ALA A 4 -3.45 10.67 -6.13
CA ALA A 4 -4.72 10.71 -5.43
C ALA A 4 -4.89 9.48 -4.51
N ILE A 5 -5.61 9.67 -3.42
CA ILE A 5 -5.93 8.66 -2.44
C ILE A 5 -7.41 8.75 -2.08
N THR A 6 -8.07 7.60 -1.98
CA THR A 6 -9.46 7.49 -1.52
C THR A 6 -9.55 6.34 -0.51
N ALA A 7 -10.29 6.51 0.58
CA ALA A 7 -10.54 5.45 1.54
C ALA A 7 -12.05 5.22 1.73
N ASP A 8 -12.44 3.96 1.82
CA ASP A 8 -13.76 3.52 2.27
C ASP A 8 -13.58 2.79 3.60
N THR A 9 -14.49 2.98 4.54
CA THR A 9 -14.42 2.37 5.88
C THR A 9 -15.71 1.64 6.24
N LYS A 10 -15.59 0.62 7.09
CA LYS A 10 -16.71 -0.14 7.66
C LYS A 10 -16.59 -0.27 9.17
N GLY A 11 -17.74 -0.34 9.84
CA GLY A 11 -17.79 -0.61 11.28
C GLY A 11 -17.12 0.46 12.13
N TYR A 12 -17.20 1.71 11.70
CA TYR A 12 -16.64 2.86 12.39
C TYR A 12 -17.71 3.87 12.78
N ASP A 13 -17.67 4.29 14.04
CA ASP A 13 -18.43 5.39 14.60
C ASP A 13 -17.42 6.39 15.20
N PRO A 14 -17.23 7.58 14.61
CA PRO A 14 -16.18 8.51 15.03
C PRO A 14 -16.37 9.05 16.45
N ILE A 15 -17.57 9.00 16.99
CA ILE A 15 -17.86 9.44 18.37
C ILE A 15 -17.45 8.36 19.38
N LYS A 16 -17.86 7.11 19.12
CA LYS A 16 -17.60 5.98 20.01
C LYS A 16 -16.19 5.41 19.84
N HIS A 17 -15.62 5.51 18.65
CA HIS A 17 -14.37 4.83 18.25
C HIS A 17 -13.23 5.79 17.92
N LYS A 18 -13.23 7.03 18.42
CA LYS A 18 -12.22 8.04 18.04
C LYS A 18 -10.78 7.65 18.39
N GLU A 19 -10.60 6.70 19.32
CA GLU A 19 -9.28 6.16 19.68
C GLU A 19 -8.94 4.85 18.94
N PHE A 20 -9.80 4.38 18.03
CA PHE A 20 -9.65 3.12 17.30
C PHE A 20 -9.74 3.34 15.81
N TYR A 21 -9.19 2.37 15.06
CA TYR A 21 -9.36 2.31 13.62
C TYR A 21 -10.66 1.59 13.23
N PRO A 22 -11.19 1.83 12.00
CA PRO A 22 -12.32 1.09 11.47
C PRO A 22 -12.09 -0.42 11.48
N LYS A 23 -13.16 -1.22 11.61
CA LYS A 23 -13.09 -2.68 11.48
C LYS A 23 -12.66 -3.15 10.10
N GLY A 24 -12.93 -2.37 9.08
CA GLY A 24 -12.50 -2.63 7.71
C GLY A 24 -12.17 -1.35 6.97
N THR A 25 -11.10 -1.41 6.18
CA THR A 25 -10.68 -0.32 5.30
C THR A 25 -10.43 -0.83 3.89
N LYS A 26 -10.78 -0.01 2.91
CA LYS A 26 -10.38 -0.16 1.52
C LYS A 26 -9.79 1.15 1.06
N ILE A 27 -8.49 1.16 0.79
CA ILE A 27 -7.77 2.36 0.37
C ILE A 27 -7.35 2.21 -1.08
N THR A 28 -7.66 3.18 -1.90
CA THR A 28 -7.28 3.23 -3.30
C THR A 28 -6.24 4.33 -3.50
N TYR A 29 -5.08 3.97 -4.02
CA TYR A 29 -4.01 4.89 -4.42
C TYR A 29 -3.94 4.92 -5.94
N GLU A 30 -3.87 6.11 -6.53
CA GLU A 30 -3.72 6.32 -7.95
C GLU A 30 -2.31 6.85 -8.25
N PHE A 31 -1.53 6.07 -8.99
CA PHE A 31 -0.18 6.43 -9.40
C PHE A 31 -0.18 6.84 -10.88
N PRO A 32 0.51 7.92 -11.25
CA PRO A 32 0.61 8.33 -12.64
C PRO A 32 1.48 7.35 -13.44
N ALA A 33 1.42 7.47 -14.76
CA ALA A 33 2.36 6.79 -15.64
C ALA A 33 3.81 7.20 -15.31
N LYS A 34 4.76 6.27 -15.48
CA LYS A 34 6.19 6.50 -15.25
C LYS A 34 7.03 5.74 -16.27
N GLY A 35 7.74 6.46 -17.14
CA GLY A 35 8.44 5.86 -18.26
C GLY A 35 7.47 5.09 -19.17
N GLU A 36 7.80 3.86 -19.52
CA GLU A 36 6.94 2.98 -20.32
C GLU A 36 5.77 2.38 -19.57
N ARG A 37 5.77 2.47 -18.23
CA ARG A 37 4.69 1.94 -17.40
C ARG A 37 3.49 2.90 -17.43
N GLY A 38 2.32 2.39 -17.81
CA GLY A 38 1.06 3.09 -17.69
C GLY A 38 0.70 3.45 -16.23
N PRO A 39 -0.40 4.18 -16.00
CA PRO A 39 -0.86 4.48 -14.65
C PRO A 39 -1.17 3.18 -13.88
N VAL A 40 -0.98 3.21 -12.55
CA VAL A 40 -1.25 2.07 -11.68
C VAL A 40 -2.21 2.48 -10.58
N LYS A 41 -3.17 1.60 -10.30
CA LYS A 41 -4.05 1.69 -9.15
C LYS A 41 -3.65 0.60 -8.15
N VAL A 42 -3.33 0.98 -6.93
CA VAL A 42 -3.12 0.06 -5.82
C VAL A 42 -4.33 0.14 -4.90
N VAL A 43 -4.96 -1.00 -4.63
CA VAL A 43 -6.10 -1.08 -3.73
C VAL A 43 -5.73 -1.96 -2.54
N TRP A 44 -5.67 -1.36 -1.37
CA TRP A 44 -5.45 -2.04 -0.11
C TRP A 44 -6.79 -2.45 0.49
N TYR A 45 -6.89 -3.67 0.95
CA TYR A 45 -8.06 -4.22 1.63
C TYR A 45 -7.64 -4.73 3.00
N ASP A 46 -8.38 -4.36 4.03
CA ASP A 46 -8.11 -4.78 5.39
C ASP A 46 -9.41 -5.01 6.19
N GLY A 47 -9.34 -5.85 7.20
CA GLY A 47 -10.44 -6.18 8.09
C GLY A 47 -11.66 -6.75 7.37
N ASP A 48 -12.80 -6.08 7.48
CA ASP A 48 -14.08 -6.51 6.91
C ASP A 48 -14.21 -6.31 5.38
N TYR A 49 -13.13 -5.90 4.71
CA TYR A 49 -13.06 -5.87 3.25
C TYR A 49 -12.27 -7.07 2.72
N SER A 50 -12.79 -7.67 1.68
CA SER A 50 -12.13 -8.78 0.99
C SER A 50 -11.67 -8.38 -0.39
N ILE A 51 -10.48 -8.83 -0.78
CA ILE A 51 -9.98 -8.69 -2.14
C ILE A 51 -10.89 -9.45 -3.13
N PRO A 52 -11.26 -8.88 -4.29
CA PRO A 52 -11.99 -9.58 -5.32
C PRO A 52 -11.24 -10.84 -5.80
N ARG A 53 -11.92 -11.98 -5.81
CA ARG A 53 -11.32 -13.23 -6.28
C ARG A 53 -11.23 -13.22 -7.81
N PRO A 54 -10.05 -13.32 -8.42
CA PRO A 54 -9.90 -13.46 -9.87
C PRO A 54 -10.66 -14.65 -10.44
N ASP A 55 -11.19 -14.52 -11.63
CA ASP A 55 -11.98 -15.58 -12.26
C ASP A 55 -11.17 -16.84 -12.52
N GLU A 56 -9.89 -16.70 -12.85
CA GLU A 56 -8.95 -17.81 -13.01
C GLU A 56 -8.89 -18.69 -11.75
N LEU A 57 -8.86 -18.08 -10.58
CA LEU A 57 -8.88 -18.81 -9.32
C LEU A 57 -10.22 -19.45 -9.01
N LYS A 58 -11.33 -18.88 -9.52
CA LYS A 58 -12.65 -19.50 -9.39
C LYS A 58 -12.71 -20.78 -10.22
N VAL A 59 -12.25 -20.73 -11.46
CA VAL A 59 -12.20 -21.88 -12.38
C VAL A 59 -11.33 -23.00 -11.80
N GLU A 60 -10.18 -22.65 -11.21
CA GLU A 60 -9.27 -23.61 -10.57
C GLU A 60 -9.72 -24.06 -9.17
N ASN A 61 -10.86 -23.58 -8.68
CA ASN A 61 -11.34 -23.78 -7.31
C ASN A 61 -10.29 -23.42 -6.23
N ARG A 62 -9.44 -22.42 -6.50
CA ARG A 62 -8.40 -21.92 -5.58
C ARG A 62 -8.85 -20.64 -4.89
N LYS A 63 -8.46 -20.47 -3.64
CA LYS A 63 -8.72 -19.26 -2.86
C LYS A 63 -7.66 -18.19 -3.15
N VAL A 64 -8.02 -16.93 -2.96
CA VAL A 64 -7.04 -15.85 -2.84
C VAL A 64 -6.25 -16.04 -1.55
N VAL A 65 -4.99 -15.63 -1.54
CA VAL A 65 -4.16 -15.63 -0.31
C VAL A 65 -4.81 -14.75 0.76
N GLY A 66 -4.77 -15.21 2.01
CA GLY A 66 -5.36 -14.45 3.14
C GLY A 66 -4.62 -13.15 3.43
N THR A 67 -3.30 -13.13 3.20
CA THR A 67 -2.45 -11.95 3.31
C THR A 67 -1.45 -11.97 2.16
N GLY A 68 -1.37 -10.90 1.39
CA GLY A 68 -0.52 -10.81 0.20
C GLY A 68 -1.10 -9.87 -0.84
N ALA A 69 -0.82 -10.14 -2.11
CA ALA A 69 -1.36 -9.31 -3.18
C ALA A 69 -1.70 -10.11 -4.46
N VAL A 70 -2.58 -9.54 -5.26
CA VAL A 70 -2.80 -9.91 -6.66
C VAL A 70 -2.39 -8.72 -7.51
N VAL A 71 -1.37 -8.92 -8.34
CA VAL A 71 -0.92 -7.94 -9.33
C VAL A 71 -1.59 -8.28 -10.65
N ILE A 72 -2.26 -7.30 -11.25
CA ILE A 72 -3.00 -7.46 -12.50
C ILE A 72 -2.31 -6.61 -13.56
N GLY A 73 -1.80 -7.25 -14.59
CA GLY A 73 -1.19 -6.62 -15.76
C GLY A 73 -1.97 -6.95 -17.03
N ASP A 74 -1.55 -6.35 -18.13
CA ASP A 74 -2.09 -6.56 -19.48
C ASP A 74 -1.90 -7.99 -20.00
N LYS A 75 -0.81 -8.66 -19.58
CA LYS A 75 -0.45 -10.01 -20.04
C LYS A 75 -0.86 -11.14 -19.08
N GLY A 76 -1.31 -10.79 -17.87
CA GLY A 76 -1.69 -11.79 -16.88
C GLY A 76 -1.73 -11.25 -15.46
N LYS A 77 -1.87 -12.18 -14.52
CA LYS A 77 -1.97 -11.88 -13.10
C LYS A 77 -0.94 -12.68 -12.31
N ILE A 78 -0.42 -12.06 -11.25
CA ILE A 78 0.49 -12.70 -10.30
C ILE A 78 -0.15 -12.61 -8.92
N MET A 79 -0.14 -13.70 -8.18
CA MET A 79 -0.56 -13.75 -6.78
C MET A 79 0.62 -14.14 -5.91
N HIS A 80 0.78 -13.51 -4.77
CA HIS A 80 1.81 -13.85 -3.79
C HIS A 80 1.31 -13.65 -2.36
N GLY A 81 1.91 -14.35 -1.41
CA GLY A 81 1.71 -14.14 0.01
C GLY A 81 2.43 -12.90 0.52
N SER A 82 2.26 -12.60 1.81
CA SER A 82 2.96 -11.52 2.51
C SER A 82 4.42 -11.87 2.79
N HIS A 83 5.14 -10.97 3.48
CA HIS A 83 6.49 -11.20 4.00
C HIS A 83 7.48 -11.76 2.95
N GLY A 84 7.85 -10.92 2.01
CA GLY A 84 8.81 -11.27 0.96
C GLY A 84 8.19 -11.97 -0.25
N ALA A 85 6.92 -11.77 -0.50
CA ALA A 85 6.19 -12.31 -1.65
C ALA A 85 6.24 -13.84 -1.74
N GLY A 86 6.13 -14.52 -0.59
CA GLY A 86 6.13 -15.98 -0.54
C GLY A 86 5.06 -16.61 -1.44
N GLY A 87 5.41 -17.73 -2.11
CA GLY A 87 4.49 -18.43 -2.99
C GLY A 87 4.08 -17.64 -4.24
N CYS A 88 4.94 -16.75 -4.74
CA CYS A 88 4.69 -15.96 -5.95
C CYS A 88 4.43 -16.85 -7.15
N ARG A 89 3.25 -16.69 -7.78
CA ARG A 89 2.80 -17.50 -8.91
C ARG A 89 1.97 -16.69 -9.91
N ILE A 90 2.20 -16.99 -11.18
CA ILE A 90 1.30 -16.55 -12.26
C ILE A 90 0.00 -17.36 -12.13
N ILE A 91 -1.13 -16.72 -12.33
CA ILE A 91 -2.44 -17.36 -12.40
C ILE A 91 -3.06 -17.16 -13.79
N PRO A 92 -3.66 -18.21 -14.38
CA PRO A 92 -3.87 -19.58 -13.86
C PRO A 92 -2.57 -20.40 -13.78
N GLU A 93 -2.61 -21.51 -13.06
CA GLU A 93 -1.47 -22.38 -12.83
C GLU A 93 -0.85 -22.95 -14.12
N ALA A 94 -1.67 -23.16 -15.15
CA ALA A 94 -1.19 -23.58 -16.47
C ALA A 94 -0.16 -22.59 -17.06
N LYS A 95 -0.42 -21.29 -16.96
CA LYS A 95 0.53 -20.24 -17.38
C LYS A 95 1.80 -20.23 -16.55
N MET A 96 1.70 -20.52 -15.25
CA MET A 96 2.88 -20.63 -14.40
C MET A 96 3.79 -21.79 -14.82
N LYS A 97 3.21 -22.95 -15.18
CA LYS A 97 3.96 -24.11 -15.67
C LYS A 97 4.66 -23.83 -17.00
N GLU A 98 3.96 -23.13 -17.91
CA GLU A 98 4.50 -22.71 -19.20
C GLU A 98 5.66 -21.71 -19.05
N PHE A 99 5.47 -20.69 -18.20
CA PHE A 99 6.46 -19.64 -17.97
C PHE A 99 7.74 -20.17 -17.27
N GLY A 100 7.58 -21.14 -16.40
CA GLY A 100 8.68 -21.70 -15.62
C GLY A 100 9.22 -20.73 -14.56
N ARG A 101 10.43 -20.97 -14.10
CA ARG A 101 11.11 -20.13 -13.11
C ARG A 101 12.04 -19.14 -13.82
N PRO A 102 11.87 -17.82 -13.60
CA PRO A 102 12.76 -16.84 -14.20
C PRO A 102 14.17 -16.91 -13.59
N ASP A 103 15.16 -16.48 -14.36
CA ASP A 103 16.52 -16.31 -13.90
C ASP A 103 16.61 -15.28 -12.76
N GLN A 104 17.52 -15.53 -11.84
CA GLN A 104 17.78 -14.61 -10.74
C GLN A 104 18.58 -13.40 -11.23
N LYS A 105 17.95 -12.22 -11.26
CA LYS A 105 18.58 -10.96 -11.71
C LYS A 105 18.93 -10.03 -10.54
N ILE A 106 18.29 -10.21 -9.38
CA ILE A 106 18.50 -9.38 -8.19
C ILE A 106 19.35 -10.16 -7.20
N PRO A 107 20.48 -9.59 -6.74
CA PRO A 107 21.31 -10.20 -5.72
C PRO A 107 20.53 -10.52 -4.45
N ARG A 108 20.86 -11.62 -3.80
CA ARG A 108 20.29 -11.99 -2.51
C ARG A 108 21.06 -11.31 -1.38
N VAL A 109 20.34 -10.70 -0.45
CA VAL A 109 20.90 -10.25 0.82
C VAL A 109 21.30 -11.46 1.66
N ARG A 110 22.57 -11.57 2.01
CA ARG A 110 23.09 -12.67 2.82
C ARG A 110 23.10 -12.31 4.29
N GLY A 111 22.61 -13.21 5.14
CA GLY A 111 22.62 -13.03 6.59
C GLY A 111 21.49 -12.17 7.18
N GLY A 112 20.46 -11.86 6.38
CA GLY A 112 19.29 -11.11 6.82
C GLY A 112 19.48 -9.58 6.81
N HIS A 113 18.39 -8.85 7.04
CA HIS A 113 18.35 -7.40 6.90
C HIS A 113 19.16 -6.66 7.97
N GLN A 114 19.29 -7.18 9.19
CA GLN A 114 20.13 -6.55 10.22
C GLN A 114 21.61 -6.61 9.83
N LYS A 115 22.08 -7.76 9.31
CA LYS A 115 23.44 -7.89 8.83
C LYS A 115 23.71 -7.01 7.62
N ASP A 116 22.77 -6.93 6.70
CA ASP A 116 22.84 -6.05 5.53
C ASP A 116 23.05 -4.59 5.96
N TRP A 117 22.28 -4.13 6.92
CA TRP A 117 22.43 -2.78 7.48
C TRP A 117 23.79 -2.55 8.14
N LEU A 118 24.26 -3.48 8.98
CA LEU A 118 25.58 -3.38 9.62
C LEU A 118 26.72 -3.38 8.60
N GLU A 119 26.67 -4.22 7.58
CA GLU A 119 27.68 -4.26 6.53
C GLU A 119 27.63 -2.99 5.64
N ALA A 120 26.45 -2.45 5.39
CA ALA A 120 26.30 -1.17 4.69
C ALA A 120 26.99 -0.04 5.46
N VAL A 121 26.82 0.03 6.79
CA VAL A 121 27.49 1.01 7.66
C VAL A 121 29.01 0.81 7.66
N ARG A 122 29.48 -0.45 7.83
CA ARG A 122 30.93 -0.77 7.87
C ARG A 122 31.66 -0.43 6.57
N ASN A 123 30.98 -0.63 5.44
CA ASN A 123 31.60 -0.50 4.12
C ASN A 123 31.22 0.84 3.45
N ASN A 124 30.50 1.72 4.13
CA ASN A 124 29.98 2.98 3.58
C ASN A 124 29.26 2.79 2.25
N GLN A 125 28.36 1.79 2.20
CA GLN A 125 27.56 1.43 1.04
C GLN A 125 26.06 1.56 1.36
N PRO A 126 25.20 1.76 0.36
CA PRO A 126 23.76 1.72 0.57
C PRO A 126 23.31 0.34 1.08
N ALA A 127 22.42 0.31 2.06
CA ALA A 127 21.74 -0.90 2.48
C ALA A 127 20.70 -1.35 1.44
N GLY A 128 20.25 -2.59 1.50
CA GLY A 128 19.20 -3.12 0.62
C GLY A 128 17.84 -2.45 0.78
N SER A 129 17.62 -1.75 1.91
CA SER A 129 16.43 -0.95 2.20
C SER A 129 16.85 0.44 2.70
N PRO A 130 17.33 1.33 1.82
CA PRO A 130 17.75 2.67 2.22
C PRO A 130 16.55 3.56 2.59
N PHE A 131 16.82 4.67 3.27
CA PHE A 131 15.75 5.57 3.74
C PHE A 131 14.95 6.21 2.60
N GLU A 132 15.54 6.43 1.43
CA GLU A 132 14.82 6.91 0.26
C GLU A 132 13.69 5.95 -0.16
N TYR A 133 13.95 4.64 -0.08
CA TYR A 133 12.94 3.62 -0.32
C TYR A 133 11.94 3.53 0.84
N GLY A 134 12.45 3.46 2.07
CA GLY A 134 11.64 3.35 3.28
C GLY A 134 10.75 4.58 3.50
N GLY A 135 11.28 5.78 3.29
CA GLY A 135 10.56 7.04 3.40
C GLY A 135 9.41 7.15 2.40
N ALA A 136 9.67 6.82 1.12
CA ALA A 136 8.63 6.80 0.10
C ALA A 136 7.50 5.80 0.42
N LEU A 137 7.85 4.63 0.96
CA LEU A 137 6.86 3.63 1.36
C LEU A 137 6.05 4.09 2.57
N SER A 138 6.70 4.74 3.55
CA SER A 138 6.04 5.30 4.72
C SER A 138 5.07 6.43 4.35
N GLU A 139 5.47 7.31 3.41
CA GLU A 139 4.60 8.37 2.89
C GLU A 139 3.30 7.78 2.32
N ILE A 140 3.38 6.73 1.49
CA ILE A 140 2.19 6.05 0.95
C ILE A 140 1.29 5.54 2.08
N GLY A 141 1.86 4.90 3.11
CA GLY A 141 1.12 4.43 4.28
C GLY A 141 0.42 5.55 5.02
N LEU A 142 1.15 6.65 5.32
CA LEU A 142 0.62 7.81 6.04
C LEU A 142 -0.49 8.54 5.26
N LEU A 143 -0.36 8.66 3.95
CA LEU A 143 -1.41 9.22 3.09
C LEU A 143 -2.70 8.39 3.18
N GLY A 144 -2.57 7.06 3.25
CA GLY A 144 -3.72 6.18 3.49
C GLY A 144 -4.38 6.40 4.84
N MET A 145 -3.59 6.63 5.89
CA MET A 145 -4.10 6.95 7.23
C MET A 145 -4.87 8.27 7.25
N ILE A 146 -4.36 9.31 6.58
CA ILE A 146 -5.06 10.58 6.43
C ILE A 146 -6.37 10.37 5.66
N ALA A 147 -6.35 9.60 4.56
CA ALA A 147 -7.55 9.30 3.80
C ALA A 147 -8.61 8.57 4.65
N ILE A 148 -8.22 7.62 5.50
CA ILE A 148 -9.12 6.98 6.48
C ILE A 148 -9.74 8.04 7.39
N GLN A 149 -8.94 8.91 7.99
CA GLN A 149 -9.44 9.96 8.89
C GLN A 149 -10.39 10.92 8.19
N ARG A 150 -10.20 11.17 6.90
CA ARG A 150 -11.08 12.03 6.10
C ARG A 150 -12.40 11.35 5.66
N THR A 151 -12.52 10.02 5.84
CA THR A 151 -13.85 9.37 5.69
C THR A 151 -14.78 9.69 6.86
N TRP A 152 -14.22 10.18 7.95
CA TRP A 152 -14.93 10.53 9.18
C TRP A 152 -15.43 11.97 9.08
N GLY A 153 -16.55 12.18 8.46
CA GLY A 153 -17.27 13.46 8.56
C GLY A 153 -18.12 13.52 9.82
N GLU A 154 -18.66 14.70 10.13
CA GLU A 154 -19.65 14.89 11.20
C GLU A 154 -20.88 14.00 11.03
N ASP A 155 -21.12 13.51 9.82
CA ASP A 155 -22.15 12.52 9.49
C ASP A 155 -21.56 11.11 9.48
N SER A 156 -21.69 10.37 10.54
CA SER A 156 -21.22 9.00 10.75
C SER A 156 -21.88 7.91 9.87
N THR A 157 -22.47 8.29 8.74
CA THR A 157 -23.32 7.43 7.92
C THR A 157 -22.59 6.62 6.84
N GLY A 158 -21.28 6.33 7.00
CA GLY A 158 -20.56 5.45 6.08
C GLY A 158 -20.36 6.06 4.68
N ARG A 159 -19.90 7.29 4.62
CA ARG A 159 -19.54 7.94 3.36
C ARG A 159 -18.49 7.13 2.62
N THR A 160 -18.72 6.91 1.35
CA THR A 160 -17.65 6.62 0.39
C THR A 160 -16.60 7.72 0.50
N GLY A 161 -15.34 7.34 0.58
CA GLY A 161 -14.24 8.24 0.87
C GLY A 161 -14.13 9.41 -0.10
N ILE A 162 -13.72 10.53 0.42
CA ILE A 162 -13.38 11.71 -0.38
C ILE A 162 -12.11 11.38 -1.16
N ARG A 163 -12.09 11.70 -2.45
CA ARG A 163 -10.87 11.62 -3.24
C ARG A 163 -9.95 12.79 -2.89
N LEU A 164 -8.84 12.48 -2.23
CA LEU A 164 -7.81 13.44 -1.85
C LEU A 164 -6.74 13.51 -2.95
N GLU A 165 -6.41 14.69 -3.43
CA GLU A 165 -5.40 14.92 -4.45
C GLU A 165 -4.09 15.36 -3.81
N TRP A 166 -3.01 14.60 -4.04
CA TRP A 166 -1.71 14.78 -3.41
C TRP A 166 -0.68 15.38 -4.36
N ASP A 167 -0.07 16.49 -3.97
CA ASP A 167 1.14 17.04 -4.56
C ASP A 167 2.35 16.62 -3.71
N ALA A 168 3.05 15.58 -4.15
CA ALA A 168 4.20 15.04 -3.43
C ALA A 168 5.40 16.02 -3.40
N LYS A 169 5.50 16.94 -4.35
CA LYS A 169 6.58 17.94 -4.35
C LYS A 169 6.32 19.04 -3.32
N ALA A 170 5.08 19.47 -3.22
CA ALA A 170 4.65 20.47 -2.25
C ALA A 170 4.31 19.86 -0.88
N MET A 171 4.29 18.52 -0.75
CA MET A 171 3.90 17.78 0.46
C MET A 171 2.55 18.23 1.00
N LYS A 172 1.54 18.36 0.13
CA LYS A 172 0.20 18.82 0.51
C LYS A 172 -0.91 18.25 -0.35
N PHE A 173 -2.10 18.21 0.22
CA PHE A 173 -3.33 17.97 -0.52
C PHE A 173 -3.79 19.26 -1.21
N THR A 174 -4.13 19.19 -2.49
CA THR A 174 -4.52 20.36 -3.29
C THR A 174 -6.00 20.70 -3.15
N ASN A 175 -6.81 19.77 -2.69
CA ASN A 175 -8.27 19.86 -2.66
C ASN A 175 -8.90 19.68 -1.26
N ASP A 176 -8.10 19.51 -0.19
CA ASP A 176 -8.66 19.32 1.17
C ASP A 176 -7.73 19.94 2.24
N GLU A 177 -8.12 21.12 2.74
CA GLU A 177 -7.35 21.83 3.76
C GLU A 177 -7.40 21.14 5.14
N ALA A 178 -8.46 20.41 5.43
CA ALA A 178 -8.53 19.65 6.67
C ALA A 178 -7.59 18.44 6.65
N ALA A 179 -7.37 17.84 5.48
CA ALA A 179 -6.33 16.81 5.30
C ALA A 179 -4.92 17.39 5.49
N ASN A 180 -4.67 18.62 5.05
CA ASN A 180 -3.38 19.28 5.24
C ASN A 180 -2.99 19.47 6.71
N LYS A 181 -3.97 19.70 7.59
CA LYS A 181 -3.73 19.78 9.04
C LYS A 181 -3.25 18.46 9.66
N LEU A 182 -3.45 17.32 8.97
CA LEU A 182 -3.00 16.01 9.40
C LEU A 182 -1.62 15.65 8.85
N VAL A 183 -1.12 16.38 7.85
CA VAL A 183 0.24 16.17 7.28
C VAL A 183 1.31 16.63 8.27
N ASP A 184 1.08 17.75 8.91
CA ASP A 184 2.01 18.33 9.91
C ASP A 184 1.23 18.62 11.20
N PRO A 185 0.92 17.59 12.00
CA PRO A 185 0.19 17.78 13.25
C PRO A 185 1.05 18.53 14.27
N PRO A 186 0.43 19.35 15.14
CA PRO A 186 1.18 20.11 16.14
C PRO A 186 1.89 19.18 17.13
N TYR A 187 3.16 19.44 17.37
CA TYR A 187 3.93 18.73 18.39
C TYR A 187 3.45 19.09 19.79
N ARG A 188 3.63 18.15 20.72
CA ARG A 188 3.42 18.41 22.14
C ARG A 188 4.31 19.58 22.59
N THR A 189 3.76 20.47 23.45
CA THR A 189 4.49 21.62 24.00
C THR A 189 5.87 21.23 24.51
N GLY A 190 6.90 21.96 24.09
CA GLY A 190 8.30 21.69 24.43
C GLY A 190 9.04 20.76 23.48
N TRP A 191 8.37 20.18 22.46
CA TRP A 191 9.00 19.36 21.43
C TRP A 191 8.96 20.08 20.08
N LYS A 192 10.10 20.13 19.42
CA LYS A 192 10.27 20.63 18.04
C LYS A 192 11.21 19.67 17.33
N LEU A 193 10.97 19.40 16.05
CA LEU A 193 11.94 18.82 15.12
C LEU A 193 12.70 19.94 14.42
#